data_162ae829489f123d649ff6054be47b63
#
_entry.id   162ae829489f123d649ff6054be47b63
#
_cell.length_a   1.000
_cell.length_b   1.000
_cell.length_c   1.000
_cell.angle_alpha   90.00
_cell.angle_beta   90.00
_cell.angle_gamma   90.00
#
_symmetry.space_group_name_H-M   'P 1'
#
loop_
_entity.id
_entity.type
_entity.pdbx_description
1 polymer ?
#
loop_
_entity_poly.entity_id
_entity_poly.type
_entity_poly.pdbx_seq_one_letter_code
_entity_poly.pdbx_strand_id
1 'polypeptide(L)'
;MARAKLSDKTKNNKLAFYPYTMSGIDRVDILSDDYYDSPGYSWLVWFANDVVDPYYDLTLTDDDFNNHIVSVYGSVTNAIRKIKFFRTNWYNSEESITPSEFDALQASHKRYYNPVVFSDFTVSSYKRKSEDDIVNTNKIQNITLTNSSGTFTAGEEIRVDAYNYATVTASNSSVVACQHVIGAFANNETLTGQTSGVTAEIVEINTIVETIASTDAAFWAPVSFFEYEQEKNEQKKDILLVTSNLRSQAESELKRIMSTR
;
A
#
# COMPACT_ATOMS: atom_id res chain seq x y z
N MET A 1 -8.86 13.67 19.50
CA MET A 1 -7.55 13.74 20.17
C MET A 1 -6.54 14.28 19.17
N ALA A 2 -5.84 15.39 19.46
CA ALA A 2 -4.81 15.90 18.54
C ALA A 2 -3.51 15.11 18.78
N ARG A 3 -2.87 14.63 17.71
CA ARG A 3 -1.59 13.93 17.76
C ARG A 3 -0.47 14.89 17.37
N ALA A 4 0.59 14.94 18.18
CA ALA A 4 1.82 15.63 17.81
C ALA A 4 2.55 14.81 16.72
N LYS A 5 3.01 15.47 15.66
CA LYS A 5 3.83 14.88 14.60
C LYS A 5 5.07 15.73 14.38
N LEU A 6 6.16 15.08 13.97
CA LEU A 6 7.32 15.78 13.47
C LEU A 6 6.98 16.54 12.18
N SER A 7 7.50 17.76 12.05
CA SER A 7 7.37 18.49 10.79
C SER A 7 8.18 17.81 9.68
N ASP A 8 7.71 17.91 8.43
CA ASP A 8 8.42 17.35 7.28
C ASP A 8 9.84 17.91 7.15
N LYS A 9 10.03 19.17 7.52
CA LYS A 9 11.36 19.81 7.57
C LYS A 9 12.29 19.09 8.54
N THR A 10 11.79 18.67 9.69
CA THR A 10 12.58 17.93 10.69
C THR A 10 12.86 16.52 10.23
N LYS A 11 11.86 15.81 9.67
CA LYS A 11 12.03 14.46 9.15
C LYS A 11 13.06 14.37 8.01
N ASN A 12 13.12 15.40 7.18
CA ASN A 12 14.08 15.48 6.06
C ASN A 12 15.51 15.89 6.50
N ASN A 13 15.70 16.24 7.76
CA ASN A 13 17.03 16.58 8.28
C ASN A 13 17.79 15.31 8.68
N LYS A 14 18.64 14.81 7.78
CA LYS A 14 19.47 13.61 8.00
C LYS A 14 20.38 13.69 9.24
N LEU A 15 20.71 14.89 9.72
CA LEU A 15 21.55 15.08 10.92
C LEU A 15 20.75 14.95 12.23
N ALA A 16 19.41 14.97 12.15
CA ALA A 16 18.56 14.85 13.32
C ALA A 16 18.29 13.39 13.71
N PHE A 17 18.59 12.45 12.82
CA PHE A 17 18.26 11.05 13.01
C PHE A 17 19.43 10.14 12.73
N TYR A 18 19.47 9.05 13.49
CA TYR A 18 20.35 7.92 13.28
C TYR A 18 19.50 6.75 12.74
N PRO A 19 19.78 6.22 11.53
CA PRO A 19 19.08 5.06 11.01
C PRO A 19 19.51 3.81 11.78
N TYR A 20 18.53 3.01 12.19
CA TYR A 20 18.74 1.77 12.91
C TYR A 20 17.85 0.68 12.31
N THR A 21 18.40 -0.51 12.09
CA THR A 21 17.64 -1.66 11.61
C THR A 21 17.36 -2.60 12.77
N MET A 22 16.10 -2.73 13.15
CA MET A 22 15.65 -3.61 14.23
C MET A 22 15.78 -5.08 13.81
N SER A 23 16.25 -5.92 14.71
CA SER A 23 16.02 -7.36 14.63
C SER A 23 14.59 -7.68 15.12
N GLY A 24 14.02 -8.82 14.68
CA GLY A 24 12.66 -9.21 15.10
C GLY A 24 12.46 -9.47 16.60
N ILE A 25 13.54 -9.48 17.37
CA ILE A 25 13.57 -9.68 18.84
C ILE A 25 13.85 -8.37 19.60
N ASP A 26 14.16 -7.27 18.90
CA ASP A 26 14.50 -6.02 19.57
C ASP A 26 13.28 -5.41 20.23
N ARG A 27 13.45 -5.05 21.50
CA ARG A 27 12.44 -4.32 22.26
C ARG A 27 12.81 -2.84 22.31
N VAL A 28 11.85 -1.98 22.06
CA VAL A 28 12.08 -0.53 22.02
C VAL A 28 12.57 0.04 23.36
N ASP A 29 12.15 -0.54 24.47
CA ASP A 29 12.62 -0.12 25.80
C ASP A 29 14.10 -0.46 26.03
N ILE A 30 14.57 -1.64 25.56
CA ILE A 30 15.98 -2.03 25.60
C ILE A 30 16.79 -1.17 24.64
N LEU A 31 16.32 -1.01 23.41
CA LEU A 31 16.96 -0.12 22.42
C LEU A 31 17.09 1.32 22.94
N SER A 32 16.05 1.78 23.64
CA SER A 32 16.04 3.10 24.24
C SER A 32 17.03 3.22 25.39
N ASP A 33 17.22 2.17 26.19
CA ASP A 33 18.22 2.13 27.26
C ASP A 33 19.63 2.15 26.66
N ASP A 34 19.89 1.31 25.68
CA ASP A 34 21.19 1.22 25.00
C ASP A 34 21.61 2.53 24.29
N TYR A 35 20.66 3.21 23.65
CA TYR A 35 20.97 4.39 22.84
C TYR A 35 20.84 5.73 23.59
N TYR A 36 19.90 5.83 24.53
CA TYR A 36 19.61 7.07 25.28
C TYR A 36 19.98 6.98 26.77
N ASP A 37 20.56 5.89 27.22
CA ASP A 37 20.87 5.59 28.64
C ASP A 37 19.61 5.57 29.55
N SER A 38 18.43 5.29 28.98
CA SER A 38 17.20 5.15 29.76
C SER A 38 16.06 4.56 28.93
N PRO A 39 15.35 3.54 29.44
CA PRO A 39 14.16 2.96 28.80
C PRO A 39 12.99 3.97 28.75
N GLY A 40 13.03 5.01 29.56
CA GLY A 40 12.01 6.08 29.59
C GLY A 40 11.91 6.90 28.30
N TYR A 41 12.88 6.80 27.39
CA TYR A 41 12.85 7.48 26.09
C TYR A 41 12.24 6.64 24.96
N SER A 42 11.65 5.50 25.23
CA SER A 42 10.92 4.69 24.24
C SER A 42 9.88 5.50 23.44
N TRP A 43 9.23 6.47 24.10
CA TRP A 43 8.29 7.38 23.43
C TRP A 43 8.94 8.19 22.29
N LEU A 44 10.24 8.49 22.40
CA LEU A 44 10.96 9.26 21.39
C LEU A 44 11.17 8.42 20.12
N VAL A 45 11.42 7.11 20.29
CA VAL A 45 11.48 6.15 19.18
C VAL A 45 10.12 6.05 18.49
N TRP A 46 9.04 5.87 19.25
CA TRP A 46 7.67 5.82 18.70
C TRP A 46 7.30 7.11 17.99
N PHE A 47 7.66 8.25 18.57
CA PHE A 47 7.36 9.55 17.98
C PHE A 47 8.14 9.81 16.69
N ALA A 48 9.42 9.43 16.62
CA ALA A 48 10.27 9.59 15.45
C ALA A 48 9.76 8.77 14.24
N ASN A 49 9.17 7.61 14.50
CA ASN A 49 8.71 6.67 13.49
C ASN A 49 7.18 6.67 13.27
N ASP A 50 6.47 7.67 13.82
CA ASP A 50 5.01 7.77 13.73
C ASP A 50 4.24 6.55 14.24
N VAL A 51 4.84 5.75 15.13
CA VAL A 51 4.23 4.57 15.72
C VAL A 51 2.99 4.96 16.53
N VAL A 52 1.86 4.36 16.22
CA VAL A 52 0.57 4.52 16.92
C VAL A 52 0.30 3.31 17.79
N ASP A 53 0.46 2.15 17.19
CA ASP A 53 0.32 0.86 17.85
C ASP A 53 1.67 0.14 17.88
N PRO A 54 2.36 0.11 19.05
CA PRO A 54 3.65 -0.54 19.18
C PRO A 54 3.66 -2.03 18.82
N TYR A 55 2.50 -2.69 18.83
CA TYR A 55 2.39 -4.12 18.50
C TYR A 55 2.31 -4.38 16.99
N TYR A 56 1.78 -3.43 16.20
CA TYR A 56 1.56 -3.65 14.77
C TYR A 56 2.35 -2.71 13.87
N ASP A 57 2.75 -1.53 14.35
CA ASP A 57 3.48 -0.56 13.54
C ASP A 57 4.99 -0.80 13.52
N LEU A 58 5.51 -1.63 14.44
CA LEU A 58 6.88 -2.11 14.44
C LEU A 58 6.99 -3.49 13.78
N THR A 59 8.23 -3.94 13.55
CA THR A 59 8.47 -5.26 12.98
C THR A 59 7.94 -6.36 13.90
N LEU A 60 7.18 -7.29 13.33
CA LEU A 60 6.67 -8.45 14.03
C LEU A 60 7.70 -9.56 14.04
N THR A 61 7.72 -10.37 15.11
CA THR A 61 8.44 -11.64 15.12
C THR A 61 7.79 -12.62 14.12
N ASP A 62 8.50 -13.68 13.75
CA ASP A 62 7.95 -14.67 12.80
C ASP A 62 6.65 -15.30 13.30
N ASP A 63 6.55 -15.56 14.61
CA ASP A 63 5.34 -16.12 15.21
C ASP A 63 4.17 -15.12 15.19
N ASP A 64 4.42 -13.86 15.57
CA ASP A 64 3.41 -12.81 15.57
C ASP A 64 2.97 -12.46 14.15
N PHE A 65 3.90 -12.46 13.20
CA PHE A 65 3.62 -12.27 11.79
C PHE A 65 2.70 -13.38 11.25
N ASN A 66 3.02 -14.64 11.53
CA ASN A 66 2.17 -15.77 11.13
C ASN A 66 0.78 -15.69 11.77
N ASN A 67 0.68 -15.31 13.04
CA ASN A 67 -0.59 -15.10 13.72
C ASN A 67 -1.40 -13.96 13.07
N HIS A 68 -0.73 -12.86 12.71
CA HIS A 68 -1.36 -11.77 11.96
C HIS A 68 -1.91 -12.26 10.61
N ILE A 69 -1.10 -12.99 9.83
CA ILE A 69 -1.53 -13.56 8.54
C ILE A 69 -2.75 -14.48 8.70
N VAL A 70 -2.74 -15.35 9.72
CA VAL A 70 -3.89 -16.23 10.01
C VAL A 70 -5.13 -15.43 10.37
N SER A 71 -4.98 -14.37 11.17
CA SER A 71 -6.08 -13.51 11.58
C SER A 71 -6.72 -12.79 10.38
N VAL A 72 -5.92 -12.30 9.42
CA VAL A 72 -6.40 -11.50 8.29
C VAL A 72 -6.89 -12.38 7.12
N TYR A 73 -6.17 -13.46 6.81
CA TYR A 73 -6.40 -14.28 5.60
C TYR A 73 -6.94 -15.67 5.88
N GLY A 74 -7.19 -16.01 7.16
CA GLY A 74 -7.70 -17.30 7.61
C GLY A 74 -6.66 -18.43 7.68
N SER A 75 -5.62 -18.40 6.84
CA SER A 75 -4.45 -19.30 6.92
C SER A 75 -3.27 -18.75 6.11
N VAL A 76 -2.07 -19.15 6.47
CA VAL A 76 -0.84 -18.86 5.71
C VAL A 76 -0.94 -19.40 4.28
N THR A 77 -1.47 -20.62 4.11
CA THR A 77 -1.67 -21.24 2.79
C THR A 77 -2.58 -20.40 1.89
N ASN A 78 -3.66 -19.83 2.44
CA ASN A 78 -4.55 -18.95 1.68
C ASN A 78 -3.83 -17.66 1.25
N ALA A 79 -3.04 -17.07 2.14
CA ALA A 79 -2.29 -15.86 1.83
C ALA A 79 -1.23 -16.10 0.73
N ILE A 80 -0.57 -17.27 0.73
CA ILE A 80 0.41 -17.64 -0.29
C ILE A 80 -0.27 -17.92 -1.64
N ARG A 81 -1.42 -18.58 -1.66
CA ARG A 81 -2.10 -18.97 -2.91
C ARG A 81 -2.80 -17.81 -3.61
N LYS A 82 -3.24 -16.81 -2.87
CA LYS A 82 -3.97 -15.67 -3.43
C LYS A 82 -2.99 -14.60 -3.89
N ILE A 83 -3.05 -14.28 -5.19
CA ILE A 83 -2.26 -13.19 -5.78
C ILE A 83 -2.93 -11.86 -5.41
N LYS A 84 -2.14 -10.93 -4.89
CA LYS A 84 -2.57 -9.56 -4.58
C LYS A 84 -2.49 -8.68 -5.82
N PHE A 85 -1.35 -8.70 -6.50
CA PHE A 85 -1.09 -7.99 -7.75
C PHE A 85 0.08 -8.66 -8.51
N PHE A 86 0.31 -8.21 -9.73
CA PHE A 86 1.51 -8.56 -10.48
C PHE A 86 2.51 -7.41 -10.43
N ARG A 87 3.77 -7.74 -10.27
CA ARG A 87 4.88 -6.82 -10.20
C ARG A 87 5.83 -7.06 -11.37
N THR A 88 6.41 -6.00 -11.92
CA THR A 88 7.43 -6.16 -12.97
C THR A 88 8.69 -6.81 -12.41
N ASN A 89 9.35 -7.65 -13.22
CA ASN A 89 10.58 -8.34 -12.83
C ASN A 89 11.76 -7.39 -12.55
N TRP A 90 11.63 -6.11 -12.91
CA TRP A 90 12.63 -5.08 -12.67
C TRP A 90 12.21 -4.08 -11.57
N TYR A 91 11.24 -4.44 -10.76
CA TYR A 91 10.87 -3.65 -9.59
C TYR A 91 12.10 -3.32 -8.74
N ASN A 92 12.22 -2.07 -8.31
CA ASN A 92 13.40 -1.52 -7.64
C ASN A 92 14.71 -1.55 -8.45
N SER A 93 14.68 -1.86 -9.75
CA SER A 93 15.86 -1.74 -10.61
C SER A 93 16.05 -0.29 -11.06
N GLU A 94 17.29 0.20 -10.93
CA GLU A 94 17.67 1.51 -11.45
C GLU A 94 18.23 1.45 -12.89
N GLU A 95 18.09 0.31 -13.54
CA GLU A 95 18.58 0.10 -14.90
C GLU A 95 17.94 1.07 -15.89
N SER A 96 18.76 1.71 -16.67
CA SER A 96 18.36 2.60 -17.76
C SER A 96 18.99 2.15 -19.08
N ILE A 97 18.28 2.41 -20.17
CA ILE A 97 18.72 2.11 -21.52
C ILE A 97 18.97 3.40 -22.29
N THR A 98 19.83 3.32 -23.31
CA THR A 98 20.11 4.44 -24.21
C THR A 98 18.92 4.70 -25.16
N PRO A 99 18.81 5.91 -25.75
CA PRO A 99 17.79 6.20 -26.75
C PRO A 99 17.83 5.24 -27.96
N SER A 100 19.03 4.80 -28.40
CA SER A 100 19.17 3.86 -29.48
C SER A 100 18.62 2.47 -29.15
N GLU A 101 18.86 1.99 -27.95
CA GLU A 101 18.31 0.72 -27.46
C GLU A 101 16.78 0.82 -27.31
N PHE A 102 16.27 1.95 -26.81
CA PHE A 102 14.83 2.19 -26.72
C PHE A 102 14.18 2.17 -28.10
N ASP A 103 14.79 2.79 -29.12
CA ASP A 103 14.24 2.82 -30.48
C ASP A 103 14.17 1.42 -31.10
N ALA A 104 15.10 0.54 -30.75
CA ALA A 104 15.13 -0.86 -31.20
C ALA A 104 14.06 -1.75 -30.51
N LEU A 105 13.42 -1.30 -29.41
CA LEU A 105 12.41 -2.07 -28.74
C LEU A 105 11.11 -2.18 -29.55
N GLN A 106 10.41 -3.29 -29.39
CA GLN A 106 9.05 -3.45 -29.91
C GLN A 106 8.11 -2.38 -29.29
N ALA A 107 7.13 -1.95 -30.07
CA ALA A 107 6.19 -0.90 -29.66
C ALA A 107 5.45 -1.23 -28.34
N SER A 108 5.11 -2.51 -28.11
CA SER A 108 4.49 -3.00 -26.87
C SER A 108 5.40 -2.83 -25.64
N HIS A 109 6.74 -2.92 -25.82
CA HIS A 109 7.70 -2.82 -24.74
C HIS A 109 8.04 -1.37 -24.40
N LYS A 110 7.95 -0.44 -25.35
CA LYS A 110 8.26 0.99 -25.15
C LYS A 110 7.41 1.62 -24.05
N ARG A 111 6.18 1.15 -23.82
CA ARG A 111 5.29 1.62 -22.77
C ARG A 111 5.83 1.44 -21.34
N TYR A 112 6.78 0.53 -21.15
CA TYR A 112 7.39 0.23 -19.85
C TYR A 112 8.57 1.14 -19.50
N TYR A 113 8.81 2.19 -20.27
CA TYR A 113 9.92 3.10 -20.05
C TYR A 113 9.45 4.54 -20.01
N ASN A 114 10.06 5.33 -19.11
CA ASN A 114 9.92 6.76 -19.05
C ASN A 114 11.20 7.43 -19.53
N PRO A 115 11.12 8.51 -20.34
CA PRO A 115 12.29 9.28 -20.73
C PRO A 115 12.88 10.02 -19.53
N VAL A 116 14.19 9.99 -19.40
CA VAL A 116 14.96 10.87 -18.53
C VAL A 116 15.48 12.01 -19.40
N VAL A 117 15.06 13.22 -19.09
CA VAL A 117 15.38 14.41 -19.90
C VAL A 117 16.40 15.31 -19.22
N PHE A 118 17.25 15.95 -19.98
CA PHE A 118 18.10 17.03 -19.51
C PHE A 118 17.31 18.33 -19.33
N SER A 119 17.95 19.36 -18.77
CA SER A 119 17.34 20.68 -18.57
C SER A 119 16.96 21.39 -19.88
N ASP A 120 17.54 21.00 -21.01
CA ASP A 120 17.24 21.48 -22.37
C ASP A 120 16.13 20.64 -23.06
N PHE A 121 15.46 19.75 -22.32
CA PHE A 121 14.43 18.83 -22.81
C PHE A 121 14.91 17.76 -23.80
N THR A 122 16.22 17.59 -24.01
CA THR A 122 16.73 16.44 -24.77
C THR A 122 16.70 15.18 -23.92
N VAL A 123 16.43 14.03 -24.57
CA VAL A 123 16.36 12.75 -23.86
C VAL A 123 17.78 12.20 -23.63
N SER A 124 18.10 11.99 -22.36
CA SER A 124 19.38 11.41 -21.92
C SER A 124 19.38 9.89 -21.99
N SER A 125 18.34 9.29 -21.46
CA SER A 125 18.17 7.85 -21.34
C SER A 125 16.69 7.52 -21.11
N TYR A 126 16.36 6.23 -21.09
CA TYR A 126 15.04 5.75 -20.71
C TYR A 126 15.16 4.85 -19.50
N LYS A 127 14.42 5.17 -18.41
CA LYS A 127 14.35 4.39 -17.19
C LYS A 127 13.10 3.51 -17.21
N ARG A 128 13.22 2.26 -16.76
CA ARG A 128 12.06 1.38 -16.58
C ARG A 128 11.10 1.96 -15.56
N LYS A 129 9.81 1.85 -15.82
CA LYS A 129 8.75 2.28 -14.91
C LYS A 129 8.72 1.38 -13.67
N SER A 130 8.37 1.96 -12.53
CA SER A 130 8.05 1.18 -11.33
C SER A 130 6.74 0.39 -11.51
N GLU A 131 6.46 -0.54 -10.60
CA GLU A 131 5.20 -1.29 -10.59
C GLU A 131 3.98 -0.37 -10.43
N ASP A 132 4.11 0.69 -9.61
CA ASP A 132 3.02 1.63 -9.34
C ASP A 132 2.58 2.39 -10.58
N ASP A 133 3.50 2.57 -11.54
CA ASP A 133 3.21 3.23 -12.80
C ASP A 133 2.53 2.31 -13.83
N ILE A 134 2.68 0.99 -13.69
CA ILE A 134 2.28 0.01 -14.71
C ILE A 134 1.09 -0.84 -14.26
N VAL A 135 1.09 -1.29 -13.02
CA VAL A 135 0.06 -2.17 -12.47
C VAL A 135 -0.82 -1.40 -11.49
N ASN A 136 -1.74 -0.66 -12.03
CA ASN A 136 -2.89 -0.31 -11.24
C ASN A 136 -3.77 -1.57 -11.19
N THR A 137 -3.72 -2.32 -10.10
CA THR A 137 -4.57 -3.48 -9.86
C THR A 137 -6.00 -3.02 -9.62
N ASN A 138 -6.62 -2.47 -10.66
CA ASN A 138 -8.05 -2.25 -10.69
C ASN A 138 -8.71 -3.62 -10.72
N LYS A 139 -9.00 -4.16 -9.56
CA LYS A 139 -9.88 -5.32 -9.44
C LYS A 139 -11.22 -4.92 -10.00
N ILE A 140 -11.50 -5.34 -11.23
CA ILE A 140 -12.84 -5.25 -11.79
C ILE A 140 -13.61 -6.43 -11.21
N GLN A 141 -14.70 -6.15 -10.51
CA GLN A 141 -15.67 -7.16 -10.12
C GLN A 141 -16.87 -7.08 -11.04
N ASN A 142 -17.23 -8.23 -11.61
CA ASN A 142 -18.53 -8.42 -12.27
C ASN A 142 -19.49 -9.07 -11.28
N ILE A 143 -20.53 -8.33 -10.93
CA ILE A 143 -21.53 -8.77 -9.97
C ILE A 143 -22.80 -9.13 -10.76
N THR A 144 -23.19 -10.39 -10.68
CA THR A 144 -24.47 -10.86 -11.25
C THR A 144 -25.59 -10.47 -10.31
N LEU A 145 -26.63 -9.87 -10.88
CA LEU A 145 -27.73 -9.25 -10.16
C LEU A 145 -29.04 -9.99 -10.42
N THR A 146 -29.91 -9.94 -9.42
CA THR A 146 -31.33 -10.28 -9.54
C THR A 146 -32.18 -9.19 -8.90
N ASN A 147 -33.49 -9.23 -9.15
CA ASN A 147 -34.43 -8.25 -8.57
C ASN A 147 -34.04 -6.79 -8.78
N SER A 148 -33.34 -6.47 -9.90
CA SER A 148 -32.91 -5.13 -10.17
C SER A 148 -34.08 -4.21 -10.51
N SER A 149 -34.17 -3.07 -9.84
CA SER A 149 -35.19 -2.05 -10.13
C SER A 149 -34.87 -1.19 -11.36
N GLY A 150 -33.69 -1.37 -11.97
CA GLY A 150 -33.25 -0.62 -13.14
C GLY A 150 -31.81 -0.94 -13.54
N THR A 151 -31.14 0.00 -14.17
CA THR A 151 -29.72 -0.11 -14.60
C THR A 151 -28.91 0.95 -13.88
N PHE A 152 -27.79 0.55 -13.28
CA PHE A 152 -26.86 1.48 -12.63
C PHE A 152 -26.18 2.39 -13.66
N THR A 153 -25.86 3.61 -13.25
CA THR A 153 -25.21 4.60 -14.12
C THR A 153 -23.67 4.43 -14.05
N ALA A 154 -23.01 4.42 -15.19
CA ALA A 154 -21.55 4.39 -15.23
C ALA A 154 -20.95 5.60 -14.51
N GLY A 155 -19.94 5.37 -13.67
CA GLY A 155 -19.30 6.37 -12.83
C GLY A 155 -19.99 6.61 -11.48
N GLU A 156 -21.18 6.05 -11.24
CA GLU A 156 -21.81 6.18 -9.93
C GLU A 156 -21.18 5.22 -8.90
N GLU A 157 -21.36 5.57 -7.65
CA GLU A 157 -21.01 4.72 -6.54
C GLU A 157 -22.19 3.81 -6.18
N ILE A 158 -21.90 2.51 -6.04
CA ILE A 158 -22.85 1.51 -5.52
C ILE A 158 -22.43 1.09 -4.12
N ARG A 159 -23.40 0.89 -3.23
CA ARG A 159 -23.16 0.53 -1.83
C ARG A 159 -24.05 -0.60 -1.37
N VAL A 160 -23.51 -1.44 -0.50
CA VAL A 160 -24.27 -2.30 0.41
C VAL A 160 -24.49 -1.57 1.74
N ASP A 161 -23.42 -0.96 2.26
CA ASP A 161 -23.43 -0.16 3.49
C ASP A 161 -22.36 0.96 3.44
N ALA A 162 -22.09 1.61 4.58
CA ALA A 162 -21.13 2.70 4.67
C ALA A 162 -19.66 2.29 4.42
N TYR A 163 -19.34 1.01 4.53
CA TYR A 163 -17.97 0.47 4.46
C TYR A 163 -17.74 -0.42 3.23
N ASN A 164 -18.82 -0.86 2.58
CA ASN A 164 -18.77 -1.77 1.44
C ASN A 164 -19.37 -1.07 0.20
N TYR A 165 -18.49 -0.54 -0.66
CA TYR A 165 -18.88 0.24 -1.83
C TYR A 165 -17.90 0.10 -2.99
N ALA A 166 -18.33 0.46 -4.18
CA ALA A 166 -17.52 0.44 -5.40
C ALA A 166 -18.02 1.47 -6.42
N THR A 167 -17.22 1.72 -7.46
CA THR A 167 -17.58 2.59 -8.58
C THR A 167 -17.99 1.76 -9.78
N VAL A 168 -19.15 2.05 -10.37
CA VAL A 168 -19.67 1.38 -11.56
C VAL A 168 -18.86 1.77 -12.79
N THR A 169 -18.37 0.80 -13.55
CA THR A 169 -17.74 1.02 -14.86
C THR A 169 -18.72 0.79 -16.01
N ALA A 170 -19.53 -0.24 -15.89
CA ALA A 170 -20.60 -0.58 -16.85
C ALA A 170 -21.70 -1.36 -16.15
N SER A 171 -22.93 -1.26 -16.60
CA SER A 171 -24.06 -2.01 -16.05
C SER A 171 -25.08 -2.35 -17.11
N ASN A 172 -25.76 -3.48 -16.90
CA ASN A 172 -27.00 -3.83 -17.54
C ASN A 172 -28.00 -4.36 -16.48
N SER A 173 -29.15 -4.85 -16.89
CA SER A 173 -30.19 -5.32 -15.97
C SER A 173 -29.79 -6.57 -15.13
N SER A 174 -28.73 -7.27 -15.52
CA SER A 174 -28.35 -8.56 -14.90
C SER A 174 -26.91 -8.57 -14.35
N VAL A 175 -26.07 -7.64 -14.79
CA VAL A 175 -24.65 -7.59 -14.39
C VAL A 175 -24.21 -6.14 -14.24
N VAL A 176 -23.51 -5.87 -13.15
CA VAL A 176 -22.77 -4.60 -12.96
C VAL A 176 -21.27 -4.93 -12.88
N ALA A 177 -20.49 -4.22 -13.70
CA ALA A 177 -19.03 -4.21 -13.61
C ALA A 177 -18.62 -3.00 -12.77
N CYS A 178 -17.80 -3.22 -11.75
CA CYS A 178 -17.34 -2.17 -10.86
C CYS A 178 -15.83 -2.26 -10.59
N GLN A 179 -15.25 -1.13 -10.26
CA GLN A 179 -13.85 -0.95 -9.86
C GLN A 179 -13.77 -0.17 -8.53
N HIS A 180 -12.56 0.00 -8.01
CA HIS A 180 -12.31 0.70 -6.74
C HIS A 180 -13.16 0.14 -5.60
N VAL A 181 -13.23 -1.19 -5.53
CA VAL A 181 -14.00 -1.89 -4.50
C VAL A 181 -13.36 -1.67 -3.13
N ILE A 182 -14.11 -1.07 -2.23
CA ILE A 182 -13.76 -0.89 -0.82
C ILE A 182 -14.61 -1.86 0.00
N GLY A 183 -13.96 -2.56 0.92
CA GLY A 183 -14.60 -3.60 1.70
C GLY A 183 -14.81 -4.90 0.90
N ALA A 184 -15.88 -5.62 1.17
CA ALA A 184 -16.23 -6.86 0.49
C ALA A 184 -17.75 -6.94 0.32
N PHE A 185 -18.17 -7.40 -0.86
CA PHE A 185 -19.57 -7.74 -1.12
C PHE A 185 -19.81 -9.24 -0.88
N ALA A 186 -21.00 -9.60 -0.46
CA ALA A 186 -21.42 -10.98 -0.28
C ALA A 186 -22.69 -11.29 -1.08
N ASN A 187 -22.91 -12.57 -1.39
CA ASN A 187 -24.14 -13.01 -2.06
C ASN A 187 -25.37 -12.73 -1.17
N ASN A 188 -26.48 -12.42 -1.78
CA ASN A 188 -27.76 -12.04 -1.18
C ASN A 188 -27.77 -10.68 -0.47
N GLU A 189 -26.74 -9.87 -0.64
CA GLU A 189 -26.77 -8.47 -0.21
C GLU A 189 -27.45 -7.59 -1.27
N THR A 190 -28.00 -6.45 -0.82
CA THR A 190 -28.66 -5.49 -1.70
C THR A 190 -27.71 -4.34 -2.01
N LEU A 191 -27.39 -4.18 -3.29
CA LEU A 191 -26.68 -3.02 -3.81
C LEU A 191 -27.64 -1.85 -4.03
N THR A 192 -27.19 -0.63 -3.71
CA THR A 192 -27.91 0.61 -3.95
C THR A 192 -27.02 1.60 -4.68
N GLY A 193 -27.48 2.08 -5.85
CA GLY A 193 -26.82 3.15 -6.61
C GLY A 193 -27.08 4.51 -5.96
N GLN A 194 -26.01 5.26 -5.71
CA GLN A 194 -26.12 6.53 -4.97
C GLN A 194 -26.65 7.67 -5.83
N THR A 195 -26.54 7.56 -7.15
CA THR A 195 -27.04 8.58 -8.09
C THR A 195 -28.35 8.15 -8.75
N SER A 196 -28.40 6.89 -9.21
CA SER A 196 -29.59 6.35 -9.91
C SER A 196 -30.73 5.96 -8.96
N GLY A 197 -30.43 5.67 -7.68
CA GLY A 197 -31.39 5.11 -6.74
C GLY A 197 -31.78 3.67 -7.05
N VAL A 198 -31.13 3.01 -8.03
CA VAL A 198 -31.37 1.62 -8.41
C VAL A 198 -30.96 0.71 -7.28
N THR A 199 -31.79 -0.29 -7.01
CA THR A 199 -31.49 -1.37 -6.06
C THR A 199 -31.48 -2.71 -6.80
N ALA A 200 -30.56 -3.62 -6.42
CA ALA A 200 -30.47 -4.96 -6.95
C ALA A 200 -29.85 -5.89 -5.91
N GLU A 201 -30.17 -7.16 -5.97
CA GLU A 201 -29.64 -8.20 -5.09
C GLU A 201 -28.48 -8.92 -5.76
N ILE A 202 -27.40 -9.17 -5.01
CA ILE A 202 -26.20 -9.86 -5.47
C ILE A 202 -26.44 -11.37 -5.51
N VAL A 203 -26.28 -11.98 -6.67
CA VAL A 203 -26.35 -13.43 -6.86
C VAL A 203 -24.96 -14.06 -6.82
N GLU A 204 -24.01 -13.46 -7.57
CA GLU A 204 -22.67 -14.00 -7.71
C GLU A 204 -21.68 -12.87 -7.96
N ILE A 205 -20.48 -13.03 -7.44
CA ILE A 205 -19.40 -12.06 -7.58
C ILE A 205 -18.23 -12.73 -8.30
N ASN A 206 -17.93 -12.28 -9.52
CA ASN A 206 -16.77 -12.67 -10.29
C ASN A 206 -15.73 -11.56 -10.26
N THR A 207 -14.60 -11.80 -9.59
CA THR A 207 -13.48 -10.87 -9.62
C THR A 207 -12.62 -11.14 -10.85
N ILE A 208 -12.65 -10.23 -11.82
CA ILE A 208 -11.75 -10.26 -12.97
C ILE A 208 -10.49 -9.53 -12.55
N VAL A 209 -9.40 -10.27 -12.39
CA VAL A 209 -8.07 -9.69 -12.33
C VAL A 209 -7.71 -9.26 -13.75
N GLU A 210 -7.26 -8.02 -13.94
CA GLU A 210 -6.76 -7.57 -15.24
C GLU A 210 -5.67 -8.53 -15.70
N THR A 211 -5.90 -9.23 -16.81
CA THR A 211 -4.96 -10.22 -17.31
C THR A 211 -3.84 -9.53 -18.06
N ILE A 212 -2.62 -9.79 -17.67
CA ILE A 212 -1.43 -9.38 -18.41
C ILE A 212 -1.45 -10.09 -19.76
N ALA A 213 -1.25 -9.35 -20.84
CA ALA A 213 -1.20 -9.94 -22.17
C ALA A 213 -0.13 -11.05 -22.22
N SER A 214 -0.42 -12.14 -22.91
CA SER A 214 0.51 -13.29 -23.00
C SER A 214 1.90 -12.92 -23.55
N THR A 215 1.96 -11.91 -24.40
CA THR A 215 3.22 -11.34 -24.93
C THR A 215 4.09 -10.68 -23.85
N ASP A 216 3.46 -10.19 -22.79
CA ASP A 216 4.10 -9.43 -21.73
C ASP A 216 4.27 -10.28 -20.45
N ALA A 217 3.76 -11.50 -20.42
CA ALA A 217 3.77 -12.37 -19.25
C ALA A 217 5.18 -12.58 -18.67
N ALA A 218 6.21 -12.58 -19.53
CA ALA A 218 7.61 -12.74 -19.11
C ALA A 218 8.15 -11.53 -18.29
N PHE A 219 7.49 -10.38 -18.33
CA PHE A 219 7.91 -9.17 -17.60
C PHE A 219 7.28 -9.06 -16.21
N TRP A 220 6.35 -9.92 -15.89
CA TRP A 220 5.54 -9.82 -14.69
C TRP A 220 5.68 -11.04 -13.80
N ALA A 221 5.80 -10.81 -12.51
CA ALA A 221 5.76 -11.83 -11.47
C ALA A 221 4.54 -11.62 -10.58
N PRO A 222 3.83 -12.68 -10.21
CA PRO A 222 2.74 -12.59 -9.24
C PRO A 222 3.32 -12.30 -7.84
N VAL A 223 2.70 -11.38 -7.12
CA VAL A 223 2.98 -11.11 -5.70
C VAL A 223 1.80 -11.58 -4.89
N SER A 224 2.03 -12.53 -4.00
CA SER A 224 1.01 -13.05 -3.09
C SER A 224 0.70 -12.06 -1.96
N PHE A 225 -0.44 -12.26 -1.28
CA PHE A 225 -0.71 -11.48 -0.07
C PHE A 225 0.33 -11.72 1.02
N PHE A 226 0.86 -12.95 1.11
CA PHE A 226 1.91 -13.28 2.08
C PHE A 226 3.20 -12.48 1.80
N GLU A 227 3.69 -12.49 0.57
CA GLU A 227 4.89 -11.76 0.17
C GLU A 227 4.73 -10.24 0.40
N TYR A 228 3.56 -9.69 0.06
CA TYR A 228 3.28 -8.29 0.28
C TYR A 228 3.31 -7.90 1.77
N GLU A 229 2.68 -8.69 2.64
CA GLU A 229 2.71 -8.43 4.08
C GLU A 229 4.11 -8.66 4.67
N GLN A 230 4.85 -9.63 4.15
CA GLN A 230 6.24 -9.86 4.53
C GLN A 230 7.12 -8.67 4.18
N GLU A 231 7.02 -8.14 2.97
CA GLU A 231 7.75 -6.92 2.56
C GLU A 231 7.41 -5.73 3.46
N LYS A 232 6.15 -5.55 3.80
CA LYS A 232 5.73 -4.52 4.75
C LYS A 232 6.35 -4.71 6.14
N ASN A 233 6.41 -5.96 6.61
CA ASN A 233 7.03 -6.26 7.90
C ASN A 233 8.54 -6.01 7.87
N GLU A 234 9.21 -6.35 6.78
CA GLU A 234 10.64 -6.04 6.57
C GLU A 234 10.90 -4.52 6.55
N GLN A 235 10.07 -3.74 5.88
CA GLN A 235 10.19 -2.27 5.83
C GLN A 235 10.06 -1.62 7.22
N LYS A 236 9.35 -2.25 8.15
CA LYS A 236 9.20 -1.77 9.53
C LYS A 236 10.46 -1.99 10.39
N LYS A 237 11.43 -2.76 9.90
CA LYS A 237 12.72 -2.95 10.58
C LYS A 237 13.57 -1.67 10.55
N ASP A 238 13.46 -0.89 9.48
CA ASP A 238 14.25 0.32 9.33
C ASP A 238 13.57 1.48 10.05
N ILE A 239 14.09 1.80 11.23
CA ILE A 239 13.60 2.88 12.07
C ILE A 239 14.60 4.01 12.19
N LEU A 240 14.10 5.15 12.61
CA LEU A 240 14.90 6.35 12.88
C LEU A 240 14.98 6.59 14.40
N LEU A 241 16.16 6.75 14.91
CA LEU A 241 16.40 7.20 16.27
C LEU A 241 16.76 8.69 16.26
N VAL A 242 16.13 9.50 17.09
CA VAL A 242 16.52 10.89 17.24
C VAL A 242 17.93 10.94 17.81
N THR A 243 18.83 11.74 17.22
CA THR A 243 20.21 11.83 17.73
C THR A 243 20.21 12.29 19.20
N SER A 244 21.10 11.70 20.01
CA SER A 244 21.17 11.96 21.45
C SER A 244 21.36 13.45 21.79
N ASN A 245 21.99 14.22 20.91
CA ASN A 245 22.15 15.66 21.05
C ASN A 245 20.82 16.43 21.03
N LEU A 246 19.81 15.92 20.37
CA LEU A 246 18.48 16.55 20.25
C LEU A 246 17.49 16.03 21.30
N ARG A 247 17.87 15.05 22.11
CA ARG A 247 17.02 14.43 23.13
C ARG A 247 16.43 15.47 24.10
N SER A 248 17.29 16.31 24.69
CA SER A 248 16.87 17.32 25.67
C SER A 248 15.95 18.39 25.05
N GLN A 249 16.18 18.73 23.79
CA GLN A 249 15.33 19.65 23.06
C GLN A 249 13.95 19.04 22.81
N ALA A 250 13.89 17.78 22.35
CA ALA A 250 12.63 17.07 22.14
C ALA A 250 11.82 16.93 23.44
N GLU A 251 12.50 16.64 24.55
CA GLU A 251 11.85 16.56 25.88
C GLU A 251 11.28 17.90 26.33
N SER A 252 12.02 19.01 26.16
CA SER A 252 11.55 20.32 26.52
C SER A 252 10.38 20.79 25.69
N GLU A 253 10.36 20.49 24.38
CA GLU A 253 9.23 20.78 23.49
C GLU A 253 7.99 19.93 23.85
N LEU A 254 8.17 18.66 24.18
CA LEU A 254 7.06 17.82 24.66
C LEU A 254 6.44 18.39 25.94
N LYS A 255 7.28 18.76 26.93
CA LYS A 255 6.80 19.39 28.17
C LYS A 255 6.05 20.70 27.89
N ARG A 256 6.54 21.50 26.94
CA ARG A 256 5.88 22.75 26.52
C ARG A 256 4.50 22.47 25.92
N ILE A 257 4.38 21.48 25.03
CA ILE A 257 3.10 21.10 24.42
C ILE A 257 2.11 20.57 25.47
N MET A 258 2.59 19.79 26.43
CA MET A 258 1.74 19.25 27.51
C MET A 258 1.29 20.30 28.51
N SER A 259 2.08 21.34 28.74
CA SER A 259 1.76 22.43 29.68
C SER A 259 0.83 23.50 29.09
N THR A 260 0.61 23.51 27.78
CA THR A 260 -0.25 24.48 27.06
C THR A 260 -1.70 24.00 26.96
N ARG A 261 -2.04 22.94 27.64
CA ARG A 261 -3.40 22.42 27.85
C ARG A 261 -3.85 22.71 29.27
#